data_e0fd66af1e3ba3abc36418c7a4421572
#
_entry.id   e0fd66af1e3ba3abc36418c7a4421572
#
_cell.length_a   1.000
_cell.length_b   1.000
_cell.length_c   1.000
_cell.angle_alpha   90.00
_cell.angle_beta   90.00
_cell.angle_gamma   90.00
#
_symmetry.space_group_name_H-M   'P 1'
#
loop_
_entity.id
_entity.type
_entity.pdbx_description
1 polymer ?
#
loop_
_entity_poly.entity_id
_entity_poly.type
_entity_poly.pdbx_seq_one_letter_code
_entity_poly.pdbx_strand_id
1 'polypeptide(L)'
;MLIEYLHLFNDKYNALFPKHMRALSELMKLSMSEIYEVASFYAHFHIMDEDYIAVPDVTIKVCDSITCAMNDSEKLYHNVKLKYKNCRVEKAPCMGRCNYAPVVEVNHNHVLNASTESIENTILSKDFSYTNGEFIDYN
;
A
#
# COMPACT_ATOMS: atom_id res chain seq x y z
N MET A 1 -1.69 12.44 16.03
CA MET A 1 -0.84 13.62 15.69
C MET A 1 0.20 13.28 14.62
N LEU A 2 1.34 12.64 14.91
CA LEU A 2 2.35 12.33 13.90
C LEU A 2 1.81 11.42 12.78
N ILE A 3 1.12 10.35 13.14
CA ILE A 3 0.54 9.39 12.18
C ILE A 3 -0.44 10.09 11.23
N GLU A 4 -1.26 11.00 11.73
CA GLU A 4 -2.21 11.75 10.92
C GLU A 4 -1.51 12.62 9.86
N TYR A 5 -0.43 13.29 10.21
CA TYR A 5 0.37 14.06 9.26
C TYR A 5 1.07 13.17 8.23
N LEU A 6 1.57 12.01 8.67
CA LEU A 6 2.17 11.03 7.75
C LEU A 6 1.14 10.52 6.74
N HIS A 7 -0.09 10.25 7.18
CA HIS A 7 -1.20 9.89 6.27
C HIS A 7 -1.50 11.01 5.28
N LEU A 8 -1.63 12.25 5.74
CA LEU A 8 -1.92 13.38 4.87
C LEU A 8 -0.85 13.55 3.77
N PHE A 9 0.42 13.41 4.11
CA PHE A 9 1.49 13.49 3.12
C PHE A 9 1.49 12.28 2.19
N ASN A 10 1.34 11.09 2.73
CA ASN A 10 1.31 9.88 1.92
C ASN A 10 0.13 9.85 0.95
N ASP A 11 -1.06 10.25 1.39
CA ASP A 11 -2.26 10.28 0.55
C ASP A 11 -2.18 11.35 -0.54
N LYS A 12 -1.57 12.50 -0.22
CA LYS A 12 -1.43 13.59 -1.16
C LYS A 12 -0.36 13.35 -2.23
N TYR A 13 0.75 12.72 -1.85
CA TYR A 13 1.94 12.58 -2.72
C TYR A 13 2.24 11.14 -3.11
N ASN A 14 1.43 10.17 -2.66
CA ASN A 14 1.65 8.72 -2.79
C ASN A 14 3.01 8.24 -2.26
N ALA A 15 3.65 9.02 -1.43
CA ALA A 15 4.92 8.70 -0.79
C ALA A 15 5.26 9.71 0.32
N LEU A 16 6.19 9.31 1.18
CA LEU A 16 6.83 10.18 2.16
C LEU A 16 8.24 10.52 1.69
N PHE A 17 8.48 11.76 1.41
CA PHE A 17 9.81 12.25 0.98
C PHE A 17 10.60 12.79 2.18
N PRO A 18 11.94 12.79 2.13
CA PRO A 18 12.78 13.36 3.17
C PRO A 18 12.41 14.80 3.55
N LYS A 19 12.01 15.61 2.57
CA LYS A 19 11.52 17.00 2.82
C LYS A 19 10.29 17.06 3.71
N HIS A 20 9.36 16.11 3.58
CA HIS A 20 8.16 16.02 4.42
C HIS A 20 8.54 15.65 5.86
N MET A 21 9.46 14.71 6.03
CA MET A 21 9.94 14.31 7.35
C MET A 21 10.73 15.43 8.04
N ARG A 22 11.53 16.19 7.29
CA ARG A 22 12.21 17.39 7.81
C ARG A 22 11.22 18.46 8.29
N ALA A 23 10.20 18.73 7.49
CA ALA A 23 9.15 19.70 7.86
C ALA A 23 8.39 19.26 9.12
N LEU A 24 8.08 17.98 9.26
CA LEU A 24 7.44 17.42 10.47
C LEU A 24 8.38 17.48 11.68
N SER A 25 9.67 17.22 11.50
CA SER A 25 10.67 17.35 12.55
C SER A 25 10.70 18.77 13.15
N GLU A 26 10.70 19.77 12.31
CA GLU A 26 10.68 21.17 12.72
C GLU A 26 9.36 21.55 13.39
N LEU A 27 8.24 21.15 12.80
CA LEU A 27 6.89 21.49 13.30
C LEU A 27 6.59 20.83 14.65
N MET A 28 6.92 19.57 14.81
CA MET A 28 6.57 18.77 15.99
C MET A 28 7.69 18.70 17.02
N LYS A 29 8.86 19.25 16.72
CA LYS A 29 10.06 19.19 17.57
C LYS A 29 10.47 17.75 17.91
N LEU A 30 10.32 16.86 16.94
CA LEU A 30 10.78 15.47 17.00
C LEU A 30 12.06 15.30 16.18
N SER A 31 12.88 14.32 16.55
CA SER A 31 14.06 14.00 15.74
C SER A 31 13.65 13.32 14.44
N MET A 32 14.49 13.42 13.41
CA MET A 32 14.30 12.69 12.15
C MET A 32 14.22 11.17 12.37
N SER A 33 15.00 10.65 13.33
CA SER A 33 15.00 9.22 13.69
C SER A 33 13.64 8.78 14.24
N GLU A 34 13.03 9.56 15.11
CA GLU A 34 11.71 9.25 15.67
C GLU A 34 10.63 9.24 14.60
N ILE A 35 10.65 10.19 13.67
CA ILE A 35 9.69 10.25 12.57
C ILE A 35 9.89 9.08 11.61
N TYR A 36 11.13 8.77 11.25
CA TYR A 36 11.46 7.65 10.39
C TYR A 36 11.09 6.31 11.02
N GLU A 37 11.32 6.13 12.31
CA GLU A 37 10.96 4.94 13.06
C GLU A 37 9.46 4.67 13.00
N VAL A 38 8.63 5.68 13.24
CA VAL A 38 7.18 5.56 13.13
C VAL A 38 6.74 5.32 11.68
N ALA A 39 7.28 6.08 10.73
CA ALA A 39 6.93 5.94 9.31
C ALA A 39 7.30 4.57 8.75
N SER A 40 8.45 4.02 9.11
CA SER A 40 8.90 2.71 8.62
C SER A 40 8.20 1.52 9.28
N PHE A 41 7.57 1.71 10.43
CA PHE A 41 6.83 0.65 11.12
C PHE A 41 5.59 0.22 10.35
N TYR A 42 4.92 1.14 9.65
CA TYR A 42 3.68 0.87 8.94
C TYR A 42 3.91 0.61 7.45
N ALA A 43 3.48 -0.57 6.97
CA ALA A 43 3.57 -0.93 5.55
C ALA A 43 2.72 -0.03 4.62
N HIS A 44 1.82 0.76 5.19
CA HIS A 44 0.99 1.71 4.44
C HIS A 44 1.82 2.87 3.86
N PHE A 45 2.89 3.28 4.53
CA PHE A 45 3.70 4.41 4.12
C PHE A 45 4.82 3.99 3.17
N HIS A 46 4.98 4.76 2.09
CA HIS A 46 6.08 4.62 1.15
C HIS A 46 7.14 5.67 1.43
N ILE A 47 8.25 5.26 2.02
CA ILE A 47 9.38 6.15 2.31
C ILE A 47 10.30 6.19 1.10
N MET A 48 10.57 7.39 0.60
CA MET A 48 11.50 7.63 -0.48
C MET A 48 12.83 8.11 0.07
N ASP A 49 13.92 7.70 -0.58
CA ASP A 49 15.26 8.09 -0.16
C ASP A 49 15.67 9.48 -0.68
N GLU A 50 15.03 9.93 -1.75
CA GLU A 50 15.33 11.20 -2.40
C GLU A 50 14.08 12.04 -2.62
N ASP A 51 14.24 13.38 -2.61
CA ASP A 51 13.13 14.33 -2.67
C ASP A 51 12.47 14.50 -4.05
N TYR A 52 13.04 13.96 -5.12
CA TYR A 52 12.64 14.25 -6.49
C TYR A 52 12.37 13.03 -7.37
N ILE A 53 12.08 11.89 -6.78
CA ILE A 53 11.75 10.69 -7.54
C ILE A 53 10.28 10.75 -7.96
N ALA A 54 10.00 10.47 -9.23
CA ALA A 54 8.65 10.34 -9.73
C ALA A 54 7.96 9.10 -9.11
N VAL A 55 6.77 9.30 -8.56
CA VAL A 55 5.97 8.22 -7.94
C VAL A 55 4.91 7.78 -8.93
N PRO A 56 4.79 6.47 -9.21
CA PRO A 56 3.70 5.95 -10.03
C PRO A 56 2.32 6.24 -9.42
N ASP A 57 1.34 6.52 -10.26
CA ASP A 57 -0.03 6.81 -9.81
C ASP A 57 -0.73 5.58 -9.22
N VAL A 58 -0.34 4.39 -9.66
CA VAL A 58 -0.93 3.12 -9.23
C VAL A 58 0.08 2.30 -8.46
N THR A 59 -0.30 1.89 -7.26
CA THR A 59 0.44 0.96 -6.41
C THR A 59 -0.35 -0.32 -6.24
N ILE A 60 0.27 -1.45 -6.55
CA ILE A 60 -0.30 -2.79 -6.41
C ILE A 60 0.46 -3.51 -5.31
N LYS A 61 -0.22 -3.86 -4.23
CA LYS A 61 0.34 -4.62 -3.11
C LYS A 61 -0.24 -6.02 -3.11
N VAL A 62 0.62 -7.01 -3.23
CA VAL A 62 0.23 -8.43 -3.22
C VAL A 62 0.52 -9.01 -1.84
N CYS A 63 -0.49 -9.53 -1.18
CA CYS A 63 -0.34 -10.17 0.12
C CYS A 63 0.57 -11.40 0.02
N ASP A 64 1.59 -11.47 0.86
CA ASP A 64 2.54 -12.58 0.93
C ASP A 64 2.43 -13.41 2.22
N SER A 65 1.35 -13.24 2.96
CA SER A 65 1.07 -14.05 4.15
C SER A 65 0.88 -15.54 3.80
N ILE A 66 0.94 -16.39 4.81
CA ILE A 66 0.91 -17.86 4.63
C ILE A 66 -0.30 -18.30 3.79
N THR A 67 -1.50 -17.83 4.11
CA THR A 67 -2.72 -18.23 3.40
C THR A 67 -2.70 -17.79 1.94
N CYS A 68 -2.28 -16.56 1.66
CA CYS A 68 -2.15 -16.09 0.29
C CYS A 68 -1.02 -16.80 -0.46
N ALA A 69 0.10 -17.09 0.20
CA ALA A 69 1.20 -17.86 -0.39
C ALA A 69 0.77 -19.27 -0.80
N MET A 70 -0.07 -19.93 0.00
CA MET A 70 -0.68 -21.23 -0.32
C MET A 70 -1.67 -21.15 -1.50
N ASN A 71 -2.14 -19.98 -1.85
CA ASN A 71 -3.05 -19.71 -2.98
C ASN A 71 -2.33 -19.01 -4.14
N ASP A 72 -1.09 -19.35 -4.39
CA ASP A 72 -0.28 -18.89 -5.54
C ASP A 72 -0.02 -17.38 -5.62
N SER A 73 -0.03 -16.67 -4.49
CA SER A 73 0.23 -15.23 -4.46
C SER A 73 1.62 -14.85 -5.01
N GLU A 74 2.62 -15.67 -4.81
CA GLU A 74 3.97 -15.46 -5.35
C GLU A 74 3.98 -15.46 -6.88
N LYS A 75 3.29 -16.42 -7.49
CA LYS A 75 3.12 -16.49 -8.95
C LYS A 75 2.34 -15.29 -9.48
N LEU A 76 1.29 -14.89 -8.76
CA LEU A 76 0.51 -13.70 -9.07
C LEU A 76 1.38 -12.44 -9.01
N TYR A 77 2.20 -12.29 -7.97
CA TYR A 77 3.14 -11.18 -7.82
C TYR A 77 4.08 -11.07 -9.01
N HIS A 78 4.71 -12.17 -9.41
CA HIS A 78 5.62 -12.16 -10.56
C HIS A 78 4.92 -11.80 -11.87
N ASN A 79 3.73 -12.33 -12.11
CA ASN A 79 2.95 -12.03 -13.30
C ASN A 79 2.54 -10.55 -13.36
N VAL A 80 2.08 -10.01 -12.25
CA VAL A 80 1.69 -8.60 -12.14
C VAL A 80 2.90 -7.68 -12.33
N LYS A 81 4.03 -8.02 -11.73
CA LYS A 81 5.26 -7.25 -11.84
C LYS A 81 5.79 -7.20 -13.28
N LEU A 82 5.67 -8.29 -14.03
CA LEU A 82 6.05 -8.34 -15.44
C LEU A 82 5.10 -7.54 -16.32
N LYS A 83 3.80 -7.57 -16.03
CA LYS A 83 2.76 -6.91 -16.83
C LYS A 83 2.71 -5.41 -16.61
N TYR A 84 2.85 -4.97 -15.36
CA TYR A 84 2.67 -3.56 -14.95
C TYR A 84 4.00 -2.89 -14.57
N LYS A 85 4.87 -2.70 -15.55
CA LYS A 85 6.19 -2.06 -15.34
C LYS A 85 6.11 -0.58 -14.92
N ASN A 86 5.02 0.09 -15.27
CA ASN A 86 4.78 1.50 -14.93
C ASN A 86 4.09 1.70 -13.58
N CYS A 87 3.70 0.62 -12.91
CA CYS A 87 3.09 0.65 -11.59
C CYS A 87 4.11 0.24 -10.53
N ARG A 88 3.88 0.69 -9.31
CA ARG A 88 4.61 0.17 -8.16
C ARG A 88 3.98 -1.16 -7.76
N VAL A 89 4.74 -2.24 -7.83
CA VAL A 89 4.29 -3.58 -7.44
C VAL A 89 5.14 -4.06 -6.26
N GLU A 90 4.51 -4.31 -5.13
CA GLU A 90 5.15 -4.67 -3.88
C GLU A 90 4.47 -5.87 -3.21
N LYS A 91 5.22 -6.54 -2.36
CA LYS A 91 4.68 -7.50 -1.42
C LYS A 91 4.19 -6.79 -0.17
N ALA A 92 3.10 -7.26 0.41
CA ALA A 92 2.53 -6.68 1.60
C ALA A 92 2.18 -7.76 2.64
N PRO A 93 2.15 -7.39 3.93
CA PRO A 93 1.70 -8.29 4.98
C PRO A 93 0.20 -8.59 4.87
N CYS A 94 -0.30 -9.45 5.74
CA CYS A 94 -1.71 -9.82 5.76
C CYS A 94 -2.64 -8.59 5.85
N MET A 95 -3.64 -8.57 4.97
CA MET A 95 -4.65 -7.51 4.90
C MET A 95 -5.94 -7.86 5.66
N GLY A 96 -5.94 -8.96 6.42
CA GLY A 96 -7.08 -9.38 7.23
C GLY A 96 -8.23 -10.03 6.45
N ARG A 97 -8.01 -10.43 5.21
CA ARG A 97 -9.03 -11.07 4.35
C ARG A 97 -8.59 -12.44 3.85
N CYS A 98 -8.02 -13.25 4.75
CA CYS A 98 -7.45 -14.55 4.41
C CYS A 98 -8.46 -15.55 3.82
N ASN A 99 -9.73 -15.42 4.14
CA ASN A 99 -10.82 -16.22 3.58
C ASN A 99 -11.08 -15.96 2.09
N TYR A 100 -10.55 -14.87 1.56
CA TYR A 100 -10.65 -14.50 0.14
C TYR A 100 -9.28 -14.51 -0.57
N ALA A 101 -8.35 -15.32 -0.10
CA ALA A 101 -7.01 -15.41 -0.69
C ALA A 101 -7.03 -15.93 -2.14
N PRO A 102 -6.12 -15.47 -3.03
CA PRO A 102 -5.12 -14.43 -2.78
C PRO A 102 -5.73 -13.03 -2.79
N VAL A 103 -5.20 -12.13 -1.94
CA VAL A 103 -5.67 -10.76 -1.81
C VAL A 103 -4.64 -9.79 -2.35
N VAL A 104 -5.09 -8.83 -3.12
CA VAL A 104 -4.28 -7.76 -3.70
C VAL A 104 -4.93 -6.42 -3.38
N GLU A 105 -4.14 -5.43 -3.01
CA GLU A 105 -4.60 -4.05 -2.86
C GLU A 105 -4.13 -3.24 -4.07
N VAL A 106 -5.08 -2.62 -4.77
CA VAL A 106 -4.81 -1.67 -5.85
C VAL A 106 -5.12 -0.28 -5.34
N ASN A 107 -4.08 0.51 -5.06
CA ASN A 107 -4.15 1.74 -4.27
C ASN A 107 -4.80 1.48 -2.90
N HIS A 108 -6.09 1.71 -2.74
CA HIS A 108 -6.82 1.48 -1.49
C HIS A 108 -7.94 0.45 -1.60
N ASN A 109 -8.12 -0.13 -2.78
CA ASN A 109 -9.18 -1.11 -3.03
C ASN A 109 -8.62 -2.54 -2.94
N HIS A 110 -9.23 -3.36 -2.10
CA HIS A 110 -8.89 -4.77 -1.98
C HIS A 110 -9.55 -5.59 -3.08
N VAL A 111 -8.75 -6.28 -3.87
CA VAL A 111 -9.21 -7.25 -4.86
C VAL A 111 -9.18 -8.63 -4.23
N LEU A 112 -10.35 -9.22 -4.03
CA LEU A 112 -10.52 -10.53 -3.40
C LEU A 112 -10.44 -11.64 -4.44
N ASN A 113 -9.93 -12.82 -4.06
CA ASN A 113 -9.65 -13.92 -4.97
C ASN A 113 -8.95 -13.42 -6.24
N ALA A 114 -7.89 -12.66 -6.03
CA ALA A 114 -7.25 -11.87 -7.07
C ALA A 114 -6.65 -12.74 -8.20
N SER A 115 -6.87 -12.31 -9.41
CA SER A 115 -6.24 -12.82 -10.62
C SER A 115 -5.68 -11.65 -11.43
N THR A 116 -4.84 -11.96 -12.40
CA THR A 116 -4.31 -10.90 -13.29
C THR A 116 -5.43 -10.15 -13.99
N GLU A 117 -6.51 -10.84 -14.36
CA GLU A 117 -7.69 -10.28 -15.00
C GLU A 117 -8.49 -9.35 -14.07
N SER A 118 -8.74 -9.78 -12.82
CA SER A 118 -9.47 -8.97 -11.85
C SER A 118 -8.70 -7.69 -11.46
N ILE A 119 -7.38 -7.77 -11.35
CA ILE A 119 -6.52 -6.62 -11.13
C ILE A 119 -6.59 -5.65 -12.32
N GLU A 120 -6.52 -6.16 -13.55
CA GLU A 120 -6.64 -5.36 -14.76
C GLU A 120 -7.98 -4.62 -14.82
N ASN A 121 -9.08 -5.30 -14.54
CA ASN A 121 -10.41 -4.71 -14.50
C ASN A 121 -10.50 -3.58 -13.45
N THR A 122 -9.91 -3.77 -12.29
CA THR A 122 -9.86 -2.75 -11.24
C THR A 122 -9.06 -1.52 -11.66
N ILE A 123 -7.94 -1.71 -12.34
CA ILE A 123 -7.11 -0.61 -12.84
C ILE A 123 -7.83 0.16 -13.97
N LEU A 124 -8.48 -0.55 -14.89
CA LEU A 124 -9.20 0.05 -16.01
C LEU A 124 -10.44 0.83 -15.54
N SER A 125 -11.15 0.33 -14.53
CA SER A 125 -12.31 1.01 -13.94
C SER A 125 -11.92 2.19 -13.06
N LYS A 126 -10.64 2.33 -12.69
CA LYS A 126 -10.11 3.33 -11.75
C LYS A 126 -10.84 3.32 -10.39
N ASP A 127 -11.27 2.15 -9.97
CA ASP A 127 -11.91 1.97 -8.66
C ASP A 127 -10.83 1.79 -7.59
N PHE A 128 -10.36 2.91 -7.06
CA PHE A 128 -9.30 2.97 -6.05
C PHE A 128 -9.82 3.40 -4.68
N SER A 129 -11.13 3.34 -4.49
CA SER A 129 -11.76 3.66 -3.22
C SER A 129 -11.38 2.65 -2.13
N TYR A 130 -11.34 3.12 -0.88
CA TYR A 130 -11.16 2.23 0.25
C TYR A 130 -12.27 1.18 0.28
N THR A 131 -11.88 -0.07 0.40
CA THR A 131 -12.83 -1.15 0.60
C THR A 131 -13.42 -1.01 2.00
N ASN A 132 -14.70 -0.67 2.07
CA ASN A 132 -15.41 -0.67 3.34
C ASN A 132 -15.46 -2.10 3.86
N GLY A 133 -14.94 -2.32 5.07
CA GLY A 133 -15.10 -3.59 5.75
C GLY A 133 -16.60 -3.84 5.97
N GLU A 134 -17.06 -5.03 5.62
CA GLU A 134 -18.33 -5.49 6.15
C GLU A 134 -18.16 -5.62 7.66
N PHE A 135 -18.81 -4.76 8.42
CA PHE A 135 -18.88 -4.93 9.86
C PHE A 135 -19.67 -6.21 10.10
N ILE A 136 -19.05 -7.20 10.69
CA ILE A 136 -19.76 -8.36 11.22
C ILE A 136 -20.57 -7.81 12.40
N ASP A 137 -21.87 -7.71 12.21
CA ASP A 137 -22.79 -7.30 13.25
C ASP A 137 -22.88 -8.46 14.24
N TYR A 138 -22.21 -8.34 15.37
CA TYR A 138 -22.31 -9.29 16.48
C TYR A 138 -23.58 -8.98 17.28
N ASN A 139 -24.75 -9.22 16.71
CA ASN A 139 -26.00 -9.25 17.44
C ASN A 139 -26.31 -10.65 17.97
#